data_e19c4ec2381a40dcedc47d48c092501d
#
_entry.id   e19c4ec2381a40dcedc47d48c092501d
#
_cell.length_a   1.000
_cell.length_b   1.000
_cell.length_c   1.000
_cell.angle_alpha   90.00
_cell.angle_beta   90.00
_cell.angle_gamma   90.00
#
_symmetry.space_group_name_H-M   'P 1'
#
loop_
_entity.id
_entity.type
_entity.pdbx_description
1 polymer ?
#
loop_
_entity_poly.entity_id
_entity_poly.type
_entity_poly.pdbx_seq_one_letter_code
_entity_poly.pdbx_strand_id
1 'polypeptide(L)'
;LNHYLSSGTIKGIVTFTLAIRILKSGGYLVIDELENHFNKEIVATLIRFFMDAAMNRFGGTLIFTTHYPELLDEFERNDCIYIVRNRDGITVSNLTDILKRNDLKKSDAYQSGFLEGTVPIYEAYLNLKKSIRLALGKEG
;
A
#
# COMPACT_ATOMS: atom_id res chain seq x y z
N LEU A 1 12.20 28.21 5.53
CA LEU A 1 11.28 27.17 6.06
C LEU A 1 11.90 25.78 6.10
N ASN A 2 12.82 25.45 5.17
CA ASN A 2 13.41 24.10 5.03
C ASN A 2 14.35 23.68 6.18
N HIS A 3 14.77 24.57 7.05
CA HIS A 3 15.69 24.24 8.17
C HIS A 3 14.98 23.79 9.45
N TYR A 4 13.65 23.90 9.53
CA TYR A 4 12.88 23.60 10.75
C TYR A 4 11.92 22.42 10.62
N LEU A 5 11.71 21.90 9.42
CA LEU A 5 10.78 20.79 9.18
C LEU A 5 11.55 19.51 8.77
N SER A 6 11.11 18.37 9.26
CA SER A 6 11.66 17.09 8.80
C SER A 6 11.34 16.87 7.31
N SER A 7 12.17 16.08 6.63
CA SER A 7 11.93 15.74 5.22
C SER A 7 10.55 15.06 5.02
N GLY A 8 10.10 14.24 5.98
CA GLY A 8 8.78 13.62 5.96
C GLY A 8 7.67 14.67 6.06
N THR A 9 7.80 15.66 6.93
CA THR A 9 6.81 16.74 7.07
C THR A 9 6.68 17.55 5.77
N ILE A 10 7.80 17.88 5.13
CA ILE A 10 7.79 18.62 3.85
C ILE A 10 7.09 17.81 2.76
N LYS A 11 7.44 16.53 2.61
CA LYS A 11 6.80 15.63 1.63
C LYS A 11 5.30 15.47 1.91
N GLY A 12 4.92 15.38 3.19
CA GLY A 12 3.53 15.35 3.60
C GLY A 12 2.75 16.58 3.13
N ILE A 13 3.28 17.79 3.39
CA ILE A 13 2.64 19.03 2.96
C ILE A 13 2.48 19.06 1.44
N VAL A 14 3.50 18.66 0.68
CA VAL A 14 3.44 18.60 -0.78
C VAL A 14 2.36 17.62 -1.25
N THR A 15 2.33 16.41 -0.69
CA THR A 15 1.34 15.38 -1.05
C THR A 15 -0.09 15.86 -0.80
N PHE A 16 -0.38 16.42 0.38
CA PHE A 16 -1.71 16.97 0.67
C PHE A 16 -2.08 18.16 -0.21
N THR A 17 -1.13 19.02 -0.52
CA THR A 17 -1.36 20.16 -1.43
C THR A 17 -1.74 19.66 -2.83
N LEU A 18 -1.04 18.65 -3.35
CA LEU A 18 -1.38 18.03 -4.63
C LEU A 18 -2.73 17.32 -4.58
N ALA A 19 -3.02 16.58 -3.50
CA ALA A 19 -4.30 15.91 -3.32
C ALA A 19 -5.47 16.91 -3.34
N ILE A 20 -5.36 18.02 -2.58
CA ILE A 20 -6.39 19.07 -2.58
C ILE A 20 -6.57 19.66 -3.99
N ARG A 21 -5.49 19.86 -4.73
CA ARG A 21 -5.57 20.37 -6.11
C ARG A 21 -6.34 19.38 -7.00
N ILE A 22 -6.04 18.09 -6.94
CA ILE A 22 -6.71 17.06 -7.74
C ILE A 22 -8.19 16.94 -7.34
N LEU A 23 -8.52 16.97 -6.06
CA LEU A 23 -9.91 16.96 -5.58
C LEU A 23 -10.71 18.17 -6.09
N LYS A 24 -10.06 19.33 -6.29
CA LYS A 24 -10.70 20.57 -6.77
C LYS A 24 -10.81 20.66 -8.29
N SER A 25 -9.96 20.00 -9.05
CA SER A 25 -9.90 20.16 -10.51
C SER A 25 -10.08 18.86 -11.30
N GLY A 26 -10.17 17.72 -10.63
CA GLY A 26 -10.07 16.41 -11.27
C GLY A 26 -8.64 16.06 -11.69
N GLY A 27 -8.50 14.95 -12.42
CA GLY A 27 -7.22 14.45 -12.90
C GLY A 27 -6.67 13.31 -12.07
N TYR A 28 -5.36 13.08 -12.16
CA TYR A 28 -4.69 11.93 -11.57
C TYR A 28 -3.58 12.37 -10.62
N LEU A 29 -3.51 11.73 -9.45
CA LEU A 29 -2.41 11.81 -8.51
C LEU A 29 -1.79 10.42 -8.39
N VAL A 30 -0.53 10.26 -8.79
CA VAL A 30 0.20 8.99 -8.72
C VAL A 30 1.28 9.08 -7.66
N ILE A 31 1.27 8.16 -6.70
CA ILE A 31 2.22 8.15 -5.58
C ILE A 31 2.76 6.73 -5.39
N ASP A 32 4.07 6.60 -5.44
CA ASP A 32 4.75 5.36 -5.10
C ASP A 32 5.02 5.31 -3.59
N GLU A 33 4.73 4.15 -2.97
CA GLU A 33 4.90 3.92 -1.53
C GLU A 33 4.30 5.04 -0.68
N LEU A 34 2.98 5.19 -0.76
CA LEU A 34 2.22 6.27 -0.10
C LEU A 34 2.49 6.35 1.41
N GLU A 35 2.83 5.24 2.05
CA GLU A 35 3.16 5.16 3.48
C GLU A 35 4.52 5.73 3.85
N ASN A 36 5.44 5.93 2.92
CA ASN A 36 6.82 6.34 3.26
C ASN A 36 6.92 7.67 4.01
N HIS A 37 5.84 8.44 4.07
CA HIS A 37 5.83 9.77 4.66
C HIS A 37 4.74 9.99 5.69
N PHE A 38 3.87 8.99 5.87
CA PHE A 38 2.69 9.10 6.73
C PHE A 38 2.51 7.85 7.57
N ASN A 39 1.92 8.04 8.75
CA ASN A 39 1.36 6.90 9.46
C ASN A 39 0.11 6.39 8.74
N LYS A 40 -0.27 5.16 9.04
CA LYS A 40 -1.39 4.46 8.42
C LYS A 40 -2.71 5.26 8.45
N GLU A 41 -3.00 5.93 9.56
CA GLU A 41 -4.25 6.68 9.73
C GLU A 41 -4.34 7.91 8.80
N ILE A 42 -3.21 8.56 8.56
CA ILE A 42 -3.13 9.68 7.60
C ILE A 42 -3.33 9.17 6.18
N VAL A 43 -2.73 8.02 5.83
CA VAL A 43 -2.91 7.38 4.52
C VAL A 43 -4.37 7.00 4.30
N ALA A 44 -4.99 6.32 5.27
CA ALA A 44 -6.40 5.94 5.22
C ALA A 44 -7.31 7.17 5.06
N THR A 45 -7.02 8.26 5.79
CA THR A 45 -7.77 9.51 5.66
C THR A 45 -7.66 10.12 4.27
N LEU A 46 -6.47 10.11 3.68
CA LEU A 46 -6.26 10.60 2.31
C LEU A 46 -7.06 9.77 1.30
N ILE A 47 -7.04 8.44 1.42
CA ILE A 47 -7.82 7.54 0.57
C ILE A 47 -9.31 7.86 0.67
N ARG A 48 -9.84 7.99 1.90
CA ARG A 48 -11.26 8.32 2.15
C ARG A 48 -11.69 9.63 1.50
N PHE A 49 -10.83 10.65 1.43
CA PHE A 49 -11.15 11.90 0.73
C PHE A 49 -11.38 11.70 -0.76
N PHE A 50 -10.62 10.81 -1.42
CA PHE A 50 -10.84 10.48 -2.82
C PHE A 50 -12.08 9.59 -3.04
N MET A 51 -12.48 8.81 -2.05
CA MET A 51 -13.68 7.96 -2.10
C MET A 51 -14.96 8.72 -1.78
N ASP A 52 -14.89 9.84 -1.07
CA ASP A 52 -16.04 10.66 -0.68
C ASP A 52 -16.52 11.51 -1.87
N ALA A 53 -17.72 11.20 -2.38
CA ALA A 53 -18.32 11.92 -3.49
C ALA A 53 -18.57 13.42 -3.18
N ALA A 54 -18.77 13.80 -1.92
CA ALA A 54 -18.94 15.19 -1.52
C ALA A 54 -17.63 15.99 -1.60
N MET A 55 -16.50 15.33 -1.35
CA MET A 55 -15.17 15.92 -1.46
C MET A 55 -14.61 15.83 -2.88
N ASN A 56 -14.77 14.70 -3.53
CA ASN A 56 -14.25 14.40 -4.86
C ASN A 56 -15.25 14.69 -5.98
N ARG A 57 -15.79 15.90 -6.01
CA ARG A 57 -16.83 16.30 -6.97
C ARG A 57 -16.37 16.33 -8.42
N PHE A 58 -15.08 16.48 -8.64
CA PHE A 58 -14.50 16.62 -9.99
C PHE A 58 -13.87 15.33 -10.51
N GLY A 59 -14.10 14.20 -9.82
CA GLY A 59 -13.62 12.89 -10.26
C GLY A 59 -12.09 12.76 -10.25
N GLY A 60 -11.43 13.35 -9.25
CA GLY A 60 -9.99 13.15 -9.05
C GLY A 60 -9.69 11.68 -8.77
N THR A 61 -8.61 11.15 -9.32
CA THR A 61 -8.20 9.75 -9.15
C THR A 61 -6.86 9.68 -8.43
N LEU A 62 -6.81 8.92 -7.33
CA LEU A 62 -5.58 8.58 -6.62
C LEU A 62 -5.13 7.18 -7.04
N ILE A 63 -3.91 7.08 -7.57
CA ILE A 63 -3.23 5.82 -7.89
C ILE A 63 -2.01 5.73 -6.99
N PHE A 64 -1.87 4.65 -6.24
CA PHE A 64 -0.74 4.52 -5.32
C PHE A 64 -0.31 3.07 -5.14
N THR A 65 0.95 2.88 -4.76
CA THR A 65 1.46 1.62 -4.24
C THR A 65 1.58 1.69 -2.73
N THR A 66 1.48 0.55 -2.05
CA THR A 66 1.63 0.43 -0.61
C THR A 66 2.04 -0.97 -0.18
N HIS A 67 2.74 -1.05 0.95
CA HIS A 67 3.06 -2.29 1.65
C HIS A 67 2.18 -2.51 2.90
N TYR A 68 1.20 -1.64 3.16
CA TYR A 68 0.26 -1.79 4.28
C TYR A 68 -0.96 -2.61 3.87
N PRO A 69 -1.00 -3.93 4.19
CA PRO A 69 -2.13 -4.77 3.81
C PRO A 69 -3.46 -4.31 4.43
N GLU A 70 -3.43 -3.64 5.57
CA GLU A 70 -4.62 -3.13 6.24
C GLU A 70 -5.35 -2.07 5.43
N LEU A 71 -4.65 -1.36 4.53
CA LEU A 71 -5.30 -0.39 3.63
C LEU A 71 -6.21 -1.06 2.59
N LEU A 72 -6.05 -2.36 2.35
CA LEU A 72 -6.95 -3.11 1.48
C LEU A 72 -8.39 -3.11 2.01
N ASP A 73 -8.54 -3.04 3.34
CA ASP A 73 -9.84 -3.07 4.00
C ASP A 73 -10.59 -1.73 3.91
N GLU A 74 -9.92 -0.64 3.50
CA GLU A 74 -10.56 0.65 3.20
C GLU A 74 -11.43 0.60 1.95
N PHE A 75 -11.22 -0.39 1.07
CA PHE A 75 -11.93 -0.52 -0.20
C PHE A 75 -13.03 -1.57 -0.10
N GLU A 76 -14.27 -1.19 -0.41
CA GLU A 76 -15.38 -2.14 -0.53
C GLU A 76 -15.24 -3.02 -1.79
N ARG A 77 -14.80 -2.40 -2.89
CA ARG A 77 -14.67 -3.06 -4.20
C ARG A 77 -13.28 -3.66 -4.38
N ASN A 78 -13.21 -4.81 -5.04
CA ASN A 78 -11.96 -5.50 -5.35
C ASN A 78 -11.34 -5.05 -6.69
N ASP A 79 -12.14 -4.48 -7.60
CA ASP A 79 -11.75 -4.16 -8.96
C ASP A 79 -10.77 -2.97 -9.07
N CYS A 80 -10.65 -2.15 -8.02
CA CYS A 80 -9.68 -1.08 -7.93
C CYS A 80 -8.35 -1.50 -7.29
N ILE A 81 -8.21 -2.77 -6.89
CA ILE A 81 -7.03 -3.29 -6.20
C ILE A 81 -6.27 -4.24 -7.14
N TYR A 82 -4.97 -3.99 -7.27
CA TYR A 82 -4.06 -4.81 -8.07
C TYR A 82 -2.96 -5.37 -7.19
N ILE A 83 -2.73 -6.68 -7.30
CA ILE A 83 -1.65 -7.38 -6.60
C ILE A 83 -0.48 -7.54 -7.56
N VAL A 84 0.64 -6.94 -7.20
CA VAL A 84 1.90 -7.05 -7.93
C VAL A 84 2.76 -8.12 -7.28
N ARG A 85 3.27 -9.05 -8.07
CA ARG A 85 4.15 -10.13 -7.63
C ARG A 85 5.43 -10.13 -8.45
N ASN A 86 6.53 -10.47 -7.80
CA ASN A 86 7.80 -10.68 -8.48
C ASN A 86 8.27 -12.12 -8.24
N ARG A 87 7.85 -13.03 -9.13
CA ARG A 87 8.29 -14.43 -9.21
C ARG A 87 8.64 -14.69 -10.67
N ASP A 88 9.88 -14.98 -10.96
CA ASP A 88 10.34 -15.22 -12.34
C ASP A 88 9.95 -14.11 -13.34
N GLY A 89 9.75 -12.88 -12.81
CA GLY A 89 9.27 -11.71 -13.52
C GLY A 89 8.10 -11.03 -12.80
N ILE A 90 7.81 -9.78 -13.19
CA ILE A 90 6.73 -8.98 -12.59
C ILE A 90 5.40 -9.39 -13.22
N THR A 91 4.46 -9.77 -12.37
CA THR A 91 3.07 -10.04 -12.76
C THR A 91 2.12 -9.14 -11.98
N VAL A 92 1.03 -8.76 -12.63
CA VAL A 92 -0.03 -7.94 -12.03
C VAL A 92 -1.36 -8.66 -12.19
N SER A 93 -2.11 -8.79 -11.12
CA SER A 93 -3.44 -9.42 -11.15
C SER A 93 -4.45 -8.53 -10.44
N ASN A 94 -5.65 -8.38 -11.01
CA ASN A 94 -6.73 -7.69 -10.32
C ASN A 94 -7.24 -8.55 -9.16
N LEU A 95 -7.55 -7.93 -8.02
CA LEU A 95 -8.00 -8.67 -6.84
C LEU A 95 -9.34 -9.38 -7.08
N THR A 96 -10.18 -8.88 -7.97
CA THR A 96 -11.45 -9.54 -8.37
C THR A 96 -11.21 -10.94 -8.98
N ASP A 97 -10.09 -11.12 -9.70
CA ASP A 97 -9.78 -12.39 -10.34
C ASP A 97 -9.32 -13.45 -9.31
N ILE A 98 -8.72 -13.00 -8.21
CA ILE A 98 -8.13 -13.83 -7.17
C ILE A 98 -9.16 -14.10 -6.07
N LEU A 99 -9.82 -13.05 -5.59
CA LEU A 99 -10.73 -13.08 -4.45
C LEU A 99 -12.18 -12.88 -4.92
N LYS A 100 -12.86 -13.99 -5.19
CA LYS A 100 -14.25 -13.98 -5.70
C LYS A 100 -15.29 -13.73 -4.62
N ARG A 101 -14.91 -13.81 -3.35
CA ARG A 101 -15.79 -13.59 -2.19
C ARG A 101 -15.43 -12.27 -1.52
N ASN A 102 -16.44 -11.44 -1.29
CA ASN A 102 -16.28 -10.13 -0.63
C ASN A 102 -16.43 -10.19 0.91
N ASP A 103 -16.76 -11.37 1.46
CA ASP A 103 -16.96 -11.60 2.89
C ASP A 103 -15.65 -11.88 3.66
N LEU A 104 -14.55 -12.06 2.95
CA LEU A 104 -13.23 -12.23 3.55
C LEU A 104 -12.56 -10.87 3.73
N LYS A 105 -11.99 -10.67 4.92
CA LYS A 105 -11.14 -9.52 5.18
C LYS A 105 -9.91 -9.56 4.28
N LYS A 106 -9.74 -8.54 3.45
CA LYS A 106 -8.71 -8.51 2.40
C LYS A 106 -7.30 -8.52 2.98
N SER A 107 -7.09 -7.79 4.07
CA SER A 107 -5.82 -7.78 4.79
C SER A 107 -5.43 -9.17 5.31
N ASP A 108 -6.39 -9.95 5.84
CA ASP A 108 -6.14 -11.29 6.35
C ASP A 108 -5.81 -12.26 5.19
N ALA A 109 -6.51 -12.14 4.05
CA ALA A 109 -6.21 -12.91 2.85
C ALA A 109 -4.79 -12.63 2.31
N TYR A 110 -4.34 -11.36 2.39
CA TYR A 110 -2.99 -10.98 2.03
C TYR A 110 -1.95 -11.56 3.00
N GLN A 111 -2.15 -11.39 4.31
CA GLN A 111 -1.22 -11.82 5.36
C GLN A 111 -1.11 -13.33 5.49
N SER A 112 -2.19 -14.08 5.20
CA SER A 112 -2.18 -15.55 5.19
C SER A 112 -1.41 -16.17 4.02
N GLY A 113 -0.96 -15.33 3.05
CA GLY A 113 -0.31 -15.80 1.83
C GLY A 113 -1.30 -16.37 0.80
N PHE A 114 -2.62 -16.28 1.05
CA PHE A 114 -3.65 -16.74 0.12
C PHE A 114 -3.52 -16.08 -1.26
N LEU A 115 -3.03 -14.84 -1.30
CA LEU A 115 -2.77 -14.09 -2.54
C LEU A 115 -1.44 -14.49 -3.21
N GLU A 116 -0.86 -15.61 -2.88
CA GLU A 116 0.36 -16.23 -3.39
C GLU A 116 1.51 -15.26 -3.76
N GLY A 117 2.63 -15.35 -3.05
CA GLY A 117 3.86 -14.58 -3.35
C GLY A 117 3.85 -13.11 -2.94
N THR A 118 2.83 -12.67 -2.24
CA THR A 118 2.76 -11.32 -1.66
C THR A 118 3.47 -11.23 -0.31
N VAL A 119 3.62 -12.34 0.39
CA VAL A 119 4.34 -12.45 1.67
C VAL A 119 5.67 -13.17 1.45
N PRO A 120 6.78 -12.76 2.07
CA PRO A 120 8.03 -13.51 2.02
C PRO A 120 7.79 -14.96 2.42
N ILE A 121 8.24 -15.90 1.59
CA ILE A 121 8.09 -17.33 1.85
C ILE A 121 8.77 -17.66 3.18
N TYR A 122 8.11 -18.42 4.04
CA TYR A 122 8.64 -18.86 5.34
C TYR A 122 10.06 -19.46 5.24
N GLU A 123 10.35 -20.14 4.12
CA GLU A 123 11.69 -20.62 3.79
C GLU A 123 12.73 -19.49 3.69
N ALA A 124 12.39 -18.35 3.12
CA ALA A 124 13.31 -17.20 3.04
C ALA A 124 13.63 -16.68 4.46
N TYR A 125 12.65 -16.64 5.35
CA TYR A 125 12.85 -16.31 6.76
C TYR A 125 13.77 -17.33 7.46
N LEU A 126 13.53 -18.64 7.26
CA LEU A 126 14.36 -19.70 7.84
C LEU A 126 15.82 -19.64 7.33
N ASN A 127 15.99 -19.39 6.02
CA ASN A 127 17.32 -19.26 5.42
C ASN A 127 18.05 -18.04 5.96
N LEU A 128 17.37 -16.89 6.10
CA LEU A 128 17.95 -15.69 6.71
C LEU A 128 18.34 -15.96 8.18
N LYS A 129 17.47 -16.59 8.96
CA LYS A 129 17.71 -16.96 10.35
C LYS A 129 18.94 -17.90 10.48
N LYS A 130 19.06 -18.88 9.58
CA LYS A 130 20.22 -19.78 9.52
C LYS A 130 21.50 -19.03 9.19
N SER A 131 21.46 -18.15 8.19
CA SER A 131 22.61 -17.31 7.80
C SER A 131 23.08 -16.40 8.95
N ILE A 132 22.15 -15.78 9.65
CA ILE A 132 22.46 -14.94 10.82
C ILE A 132 23.08 -15.78 11.95
N ARG A 133 22.55 -16.98 12.24
CA ARG A 133 23.13 -17.87 13.26
C ARG A 133 24.56 -18.27 12.94
N LEU A 134 24.83 -18.62 11.67
CA LEU A 134 26.18 -18.94 11.21
C LEU A 134 27.12 -17.73 11.37
N ALA A 135 26.69 -16.54 10.98
CA ALA A 135 27.48 -15.32 11.11
C ALA A 135 27.75 -14.92 12.56
N LEU A 136 26.88 -15.30 13.51
CA LEU A 136 27.04 -15.05 14.93
C LEU A 136 27.86 -16.14 15.66
N GLY A 137 28.38 -17.16 14.93
CA GLY A 137 29.21 -18.23 15.51
C GLY A 137 28.49 -19.13 16.54
N LYS A 138 27.14 -19.14 16.52
CA LYS A 138 26.34 -20.04 17.36
C LYS A 138 26.02 -21.31 16.58
N GLU A 139 27.03 -22.20 16.47
CA GLU A 139 26.77 -23.62 16.25
C GLU A 139 26.30 -24.22 17.55
N GLY A 140 25.08 -24.71 17.57
CA GLY A 140 24.47 -25.48 18.62
C GLY A 140 23.29 -26.24 18.06
#